data_36171a424e1ca11f104adff6801481e6
#
_entry.id   36171a424e1ca11f104adff6801481e6
#
_cell.length_a   1.000
_cell.length_b   1.000
_cell.length_c   1.000
_cell.angle_alpha   90.00
_cell.angle_beta   90.00
_cell.angle_gamma   90.00
#
_symmetry.space_group_name_H-M   'P 1'
#
loop_
_entity.id
_entity.type
_entity.pdbx_description
1 polymer ?
#
loop_
_entity_poly.entity_id
_entity_poly.type
_entity_poly.pdbx_seq_one_letter_code
_entity_poly.pdbx_strand_id
1 'polypeptide(L)'
;MIGVGAALLVAGACVGGWLFFGGGSSAQTADASISDMLPDEPQPGTQNRAPSMSISQIDQTLAEVRRSLEGTRDDEHNKAMSAAYRRLTTLLEGPLPITERERVIQEFHPLTKELFLSSVHNEFSANYVAKSGDSFEKIAKHAGISVNLLTDLNNLPRGEKNLRLGQNLKLPKGTPRMVVSKTEFCASLYFGGNLVRQYVIAHGKNNNTPVGKVAIVSMCLDPEKSARGTNDPVTEMKLRWIGLSAFPGDRKGFGFHGTQYPDSIPGQTSKGCIRMRDEDVVEIYDILRPGNEVEIRA
;
A
#
# COMPACT_ATOMS: atom_id res chain seq x y z
N MET A 1 16.32 -22.70 45.97
CA MET A 1 16.27 -23.15 44.57
C MET A 1 15.41 -22.15 43.81
N ILE A 2 16.05 -21.26 43.05
CA ILE A 2 15.40 -20.15 42.34
C ILE A 2 15.32 -20.58 40.88
N GLY A 3 14.08 -20.77 40.38
CA GLY A 3 13.84 -21.11 38.99
C GLY A 3 13.74 -19.81 38.16
N VAL A 4 14.72 -19.57 37.30
CA VAL A 4 14.72 -18.49 36.34
C VAL A 4 13.93 -18.93 35.10
N GLY A 5 12.74 -18.35 34.91
CA GLY A 5 11.96 -18.54 33.70
C GLY A 5 12.54 -17.69 32.58
N ALA A 6 13.09 -18.33 31.57
CA ALA A 6 13.59 -17.68 30.35
C ALA A 6 12.39 -17.24 29.47
N ALA A 7 12.21 -15.95 29.29
CA ALA A 7 11.32 -15.38 28.29
C ALA A 7 11.94 -15.57 26.91
N LEU A 8 11.36 -16.42 26.07
CA LEU A 8 11.72 -16.55 24.66
C LEU A 8 11.19 -15.32 23.92
N LEU A 9 12.07 -14.36 23.65
CA LEU A 9 11.89 -13.34 22.62
C LEU A 9 12.02 -14.02 21.26
N VAL A 10 10.93 -14.26 20.58
CA VAL A 10 10.93 -14.63 19.17
C VAL A 10 11.25 -13.37 18.36
N ALA A 11 12.55 -13.11 18.18
CA ALA A 11 13.00 -12.19 17.16
C ALA A 11 12.84 -12.89 15.81
N GLY A 12 11.77 -12.57 15.10
CA GLY A 12 11.59 -12.99 13.71
C GLY A 12 12.68 -12.36 12.84
N ALA A 13 13.76 -13.11 12.59
CA ALA A 13 14.78 -12.70 11.66
C ALA A 13 14.20 -12.67 10.25
N CYS A 14 14.27 -11.53 9.59
CA CYS A 14 13.98 -11.36 8.15
C CYS A 14 15.14 -11.98 7.34
N VAL A 15 15.34 -13.30 7.40
CA VAL A 15 16.37 -13.99 6.62
C VAL A 15 15.69 -14.72 5.48
N GLY A 16 15.52 -14.04 4.36
CA GLY A 16 15.25 -14.67 3.07
C GLY A 16 16.58 -14.87 2.34
N GLY A 17 17.13 -16.08 2.37
CA GLY A 17 18.38 -16.40 1.72
C GLY A 17 18.31 -16.25 0.20
N TRP A 18 19.21 -15.46 -0.35
CA TRP A 18 19.46 -15.35 -1.78
C TRP A 18 20.62 -16.27 -2.15
N LEU A 19 20.33 -17.32 -2.90
CA LEU A 19 21.37 -18.13 -3.56
C LEU A 19 21.69 -17.52 -4.92
N PHE A 20 22.83 -16.88 -5.04
CA PHE A 20 23.42 -16.52 -6.32
C PHE A 20 24.31 -17.65 -6.84
N PHE A 21 24.01 -18.18 -8.02
CA PHE A 21 24.95 -18.95 -8.82
C PHE A 21 25.79 -17.98 -9.64
N GLY A 22 27.06 -17.85 -9.29
CA GLY A 22 28.07 -17.20 -10.10
C GLY A 22 28.64 -18.20 -11.09
N GLY A 23 28.62 -17.87 -12.39
CA GLY A 23 29.38 -18.51 -13.42
C GLY A 23 30.15 -17.46 -14.19
N GLY A 24 31.46 -17.39 -13.93
CA GLY A 24 32.37 -16.56 -14.71
C GLY A 24 32.83 -17.26 -15.99
N SER A 25 32.97 -16.51 -17.07
CA SER A 25 33.89 -16.80 -18.16
C SER A 25 34.25 -15.50 -18.89
N SER A 26 35.52 -15.30 -19.04
CA SER A 26 36.20 -14.24 -19.77
C SER A 26 36.11 -14.47 -21.28
N ALA A 27 36.03 -13.43 -22.09
CA ALA A 27 36.98 -13.04 -23.14
C ALA A 27 36.35 -12.32 -24.33
N GLN A 28 36.95 -11.22 -24.63
CA GLN A 28 37.36 -10.72 -25.97
C GLN A 28 36.37 -9.86 -26.80
N THR A 29 36.92 -8.72 -27.02
CA THR A 29 36.64 -7.63 -27.95
C THR A 29 36.26 -8.06 -29.38
N ALA A 30 35.19 -7.49 -29.89
CA ALA A 30 35.05 -7.14 -31.32
C ALA A 30 34.16 -5.90 -31.45
N ASP A 31 34.78 -4.85 -31.92
CA ASP A 31 34.16 -3.61 -32.34
C ASP A 31 33.42 -3.87 -33.67
N ALA A 32 32.09 -3.72 -33.63
CA ALA A 32 31.26 -3.63 -34.83
C ALA A 32 30.00 -2.83 -34.47
N SER A 33 29.89 -1.65 -35.09
CA SER A 33 28.72 -0.78 -35.00
C SER A 33 27.46 -1.52 -35.51
N ILE A 34 26.59 -1.87 -34.61
CA ILE A 34 25.27 -2.45 -34.89
C ILE A 34 24.23 -1.35 -34.75
N SER A 35 24.26 -0.37 -35.68
CA SER A 35 23.18 0.61 -35.80
C SER A 35 22.14 0.27 -36.89
N ASP A 36 22.29 -0.82 -37.62
CA ASP A 36 21.46 -1.06 -38.82
C ASP A 36 20.69 -2.38 -38.84
N MET A 37 20.44 -3.03 -37.70
CA MET A 37 19.62 -4.25 -37.63
C MET A 37 18.76 -4.32 -36.37
N LEU A 38 17.92 -3.30 -36.13
CA LEU A 38 16.79 -3.47 -35.23
C LEU A 38 15.52 -3.56 -36.07
N PRO A 39 14.75 -4.64 -36.00
CA PRO A 39 13.39 -4.66 -36.56
C PRO A 39 12.55 -3.62 -35.82
N ASP A 40 11.71 -2.89 -36.56
CA ASP A 40 10.73 -1.94 -36.02
C ASP A 40 10.04 -2.51 -34.81
N GLU A 41 10.16 -1.81 -33.65
CA GLU A 41 9.37 -2.13 -32.48
C GLU A 41 7.88 -2.06 -32.83
N PRO A 42 7.08 -3.06 -32.49
CA PRO A 42 5.64 -2.98 -32.67
C PRO A 42 5.13 -1.83 -31.82
N GLN A 43 4.58 -0.81 -32.47
CA GLN A 43 3.86 0.30 -31.84
C GLN A 43 2.86 -0.30 -30.84
N PRO A 44 2.79 0.18 -29.58
CA PRO A 44 1.84 -0.31 -28.60
C PRO A 44 0.44 -0.12 -29.18
N GLY A 45 -0.24 -1.24 -29.43
CA GLY A 45 -1.59 -1.25 -29.97
C GLY A 45 -2.48 -0.31 -29.16
N THR A 46 -3.20 0.54 -29.85
CA THR A 46 -4.28 1.38 -29.31
C THR A 46 -5.35 0.46 -28.71
N GLN A 47 -5.15 0.06 -27.45
CA GLN A 47 -6.24 -0.52 -26.68
C GLN A 47 -7.33 0.55 -26.56
N ASN A 48 -8.58 0.20 -26.88
CA ASN A 48 -9.77 0.99 -26.67
C ASN A 48 -9.86 1.39 -25.19
N ARG A 49 -9.18 2.46 -24.82
CA ARG A 49 -9.26 3.07 -23.48
C ARG A 49 -10.62 3.77 -23.42
N ALA A 50 -11.41 3.49 -22.40
CA ALA A 50 -12.59 4.29 -22.09
C ALA A 50 -12.20 5.78 -22.14
N PRO A 51 -13.09 6.67 -22.62
CA PRO A 51 -12.77 8.08 -22.78
C PRO A 51 -12.29 8.63 -21.44
N SER A 52 -11.05 9.11 -21.39
CA SER A 52 -10.52 9.81 -20.22
C SER A 52 -11.31 11.09 -20.02
N MET A 53 -11.71 11.39 -18.77
CA MET A 53 -12.31 12.68 -18.45
C MET A 53 -11.35 13.81 -18.86
N SER A 54 -11.91 14.89 -19.40
CA SER A 54 -11.11 16.07 -19.73
C SER A 54 -10.62 16.75 -18.44
N ILE A 55 -9.49 17.45 -18.52
CA ILE A 55 -8.95 18.23 -17.39
C ILE A 55 -10.01 19.20 -16.87
N SER A 56 -10.78 19.85 -17.74
CA SER A 56 -11.87 20.75 -17.36
C SER A 56 -12.97 20.05 -16.53
N GLN A 57 -13.30 18.79 -16.85
CA GLN A 57 -14.28 18.01 -16.05
C GLN A 57 -13.71 17.63 -14.68
N ILE A 58 -12.42 17.34 -14.60
CA ILE A 58 -11.73 17.09 -13.33
C ILE A 58 -11.76 18.35 -12.47
N ASP A 59 -11.35 19.50 -13.03
CA ASP A 59 -11.37 20.80 -12.35
C ASP A 59 -12.75 21.15 -11.83
N GLN A 60 -13.78 20.98 -12.66
CA GLN A 60 -15.16 21.20 -12.25
C GLN A 60 -15.55 20.30 -11.08
N THR A 61 -15.23 19.01 -11.16
CA THR A 61 -15.54 18.04 -10.09
C THR A 61 -14.85 18.41 -8.78
N LEU A 62 -13.55 18.77 -8.82
CA LEU A 62 -12.82 19.20 -7.63
C LEU A 62 -13.40 20.47 -7.02
N ALA A 63 -13.76 21.46 -7.86
CA ALA A 63 -14.40 22.69 -7.39
C ALA A 63 -15.78 22.43 -6.75
N GLU A 64 -16.58 21.53 -7.32
CA GLU A 64 -17.86 21.12 -6.75
C GLU A 64 -17.71 20.40 -5.42
N VAL A 65 -16.72 19.49 -5.31
CA VAL A 65 -16.40 18.78 -4.06
C VAL A 65 -16.04 19.78 -2.96
N ARG A 66 -15.08 20.68 -3.21
CA ARG A 66 -14.68 21.71 -2.23
C ARG A 66 -15.87 22.54 -1.78
N ARG A 67 -16.66 23.05 -2.72
CA ARG A 67 -17.86 23.87 -2.43
C ARG A 67 -18.89 23.11 -1.61
N SER A 68 -19.08 21.81 -1.87
CA SER A 68 -20.05 20.99 -1.14
C SER A 68 -19.66 20.73 0.31
N LEU A 69 -18.38 20.88 0.67
CA LEU A 69 -17.87 20.70 2.03
C LEU A 69 -17.80 22.02 2.82
N GLU A 70 -17.84 23.18 2.12
CA GLU A 70 -17.79 24.49 2.75
C GLU A 70 -19.08 24.76 3.54
N GLY A 71 -18.91 25.17 4.80
CA GLY A 71 -20.01 25.66 5.65
C GLY A 71 -21.01 24.60 6.13
N THR A 72 -20.82 23.34 5.78
CA THR A 72 -21.66 22.25 6.27
C THR A 72 -21.27 21.83 7.69
N ARG A 73 -22.25 21.40 8.49
CA ARG A 73 -22.04 20.91 9.87
C ARG A 73 -22.88 19.68 10.13
N ASP A 74 -22.46 18.87 11.10
CA ASP A 74 -23.17 17.70 11.61
C ASP A 74 -23.62 16.72 10.51
N ASP A 75 -24.89 16.36 10.47
CA ASP A 75 -25.42 15.37 9.53
C ASP A 75 -25.31 15.80 8.05
N GLU A 76 -25.41 17.11 7.76
CA GLU A 76 -25.21 17.63 6.41
C GLU A 76 -23.76 17.46 5.96
N HIS A 77 -22.83 17.69 6.86
CA HIS A 77 -21.39 17.49 6.61
C HIS A 77 -21.10 16.02 6.27
N ASN A 78 -21.61 15.08 7.05
CA ASN A 78 -21.43 13.65 6.81
C ASN A 78 -22.00 13.20 5.44
N LYS A 79 -23.16 13.73 5.05
CA LYS A 79 -23.76 13.47 3.73
C LYS A 79 -22.92 14.07 2.60
N ALA A 80 -22.44 15.31 2.77
CA ALA A 80 -21.59 15.98 1.81
C ALA A 80 -20.27 15.23 1.63
N MET A 81 -19.64 14.77 2.73
CA MET A 81 -18.42 13.97 2.70
C MET A 81 -18.61 12.64 1.96
N SER A 82 -19.71 11.92 2.24
CA SER A 82 -20.02 10.67 1.54
C SER A 82 -20.27 10.91 0.04
N ALA A 83 -20.91 12.00 -0.34
CA ALA A 83 -21.10 12.35 -1.74
C ALA A 83 -19.78 12.74 -2.43
N ALA A 84 -18.97 13.56 -1.79
CA ALA A 84 -17.61 13.93 -2.24
C ALA A 84 -16.73 12.70 -2.43
N TYR A 85 -16.73 11.79 -1.45
CA TYR A 85 -16.03 10.52 -1.51
C TYR A 85 -16.38 9.70 -2.75
N ARG A 86 -17.68 9.52 -3.05
CA ARG A 86 -18.12 8.75 -4.23
C ARG A 86 -17.64 9.39 -5.53
N ARG A 87 -17.68 10.72 -5.63
CA ARG A 87 -17.23 11.46 -6.82
C ARG A 87 -15.73 11.29 -7.03
N LEU A 88 -14.92 11.50 -5.99
CA LEU A 88 -13.48 11.36 -6.07
C LEU A 88 -13.04 9.91 -6.31
N THR A 89 -13.73 8.93 -5.72
CA THR A 89 -13.51 7.49 -5.99
C THR A 89 -13.72 7.18 -7.46
N THR A 90 -14.80 7.69 -8.08
CA THR A 90 -15.09 7.49 -9.51
C THR A 90 -13.95 8.04 -10.39
N LEU A 91 -13.38 9.19 -10.02
CA LEU A 91 -12.20 9.73 -10.72
C LEU A 91 -10.98 8.83 -10.58
N LEU A 92 -10.65 8.40 -9.34
CA LEU A 92 -9.45 7.63 -9.04
C LEU A 92 -9.48 6.19 -9.57
N GLU A 93 -10.66 5.61 -9.73
CA GLU A 93 -10.85 4.29 -10.35
C GLU A 93 -10.85 4.35 -11.88
N GLY A 94 -10.96 5.55 -12.46
CA GLY A 94 -10.86 5.80 -13.88
C GLY A 94 -9.41 6.00 -14.36
N PRO A 95 -9.22 6.01 -15.69
CA PRO A 95 -7.92 6.34 -16.30
C PRO A 95 -7.64 7.83 -16.12
N LEU A 96 -6.61 8.17 -15.37
CA LEU A 96 -6.16 9.54 -15.13
C LEU A 96 -4.68 9.71 -15.52
N PRO A 97 -4.31 10.85 -16.12
CA PRO A 97 -2.90 11.26 -16.14
C PRO A 97 -2.34 11.33 -14.72
N ILE A 98 -1.06 11.03 -14.56
CA ILE A 98 -0.44 10.98 -13.21
C ILE A 98 -0.60 12.30 -12.45
N THR A 99 -0.38 13.43 -13.12
CA THR A 99 -0.53 14.77 -12.52
C THR A 99 -1.95 15.01 -12.01
N GLU A 100 -2.96 14.59 -12.77
CA GLU A 100 -4.37 14.74 -12.37
C GLU A 100 -4.72 13.76 -11.25
N ARG A 101 -4.18 12.55 -11.29
CA ARG A 101 -4.32 11.57 -10.22
C ARG A 101 -3.79 12.12 -8.89
N GLU A 102 -2.60 12.71 -8.89
CA GLU A 102 -2.02 13.33 -7.69
C GLU A 102 -2.87 14.49 -7.17
N ARG A 103 -3.42 15.32 -8.04
CA ARG A 103 -4.35 16.41 -7.65
C ARG A 103 -5.62 15.85 -6.98
N VAL A 104 -6.21 14.81 -7.55
CA VAL A 104 -7.40 14.16 -6.95
C VAL A 104 -7.05 13.50 -5.62
N ILE A 105 -5.90 12.84 -5.51
CA ILE A 105 -5.41 12.23 -4.27
C ILE A 105 -5.27 13.26 -3.15
N GLN A 106 -4.79 14.47 -3.45
CA GLN A 106 -4.65 15.55 -2.45
C GLN A 106 -5.99 15.94 -1.81
N GLU A 107 -7.09 15.90 -2.56
CA GLU A 107 -8.44 16.14 -2.02
C GLU A 107 -9.03 14.87 -1.37
N PHE A 108 -8.70 13.71 -1.89
CA PHE A 108 -9.24 12.44 -1.45
C PHE A 108 -8.69 11.98 -0.09
N HIS A 109 -7.39 12.15 0.16
CA HIS A 109 -6.76 11.66 1.38
C HIS A 109 -7.27 12.32 2.68
N PRO A 110 -7.44 13.65 2.76
CA PRO A 110 -8.05 14.27 3.94
C PRO A 110 -9.46 13.76 4.21
N LEU A 111 -10.28 13.67 3.16
CA LEU A 111 -11.64 13.20 3.23
C LEU A 111 -11.74 11.76 3.73
N THR A 112 -10.95 10.86 3.15
CA THR A 112 -10.97 9.44 3.54
C THR A 112 -10.27 9.18 4.87
N LYS A 113 -9.35 10.05 5.30
CA LYS A 113 -8.83 10.01 6.66
C LYS A 113 -9.94 10.18 7.69
N GLU A 114 -10.83 11.13 7.47
CA GLU A 114 -11.97 11.37 8.35
C GLU A 114 -12.97 10.21 8.28
N LEU A 115 -13.34 9.75 7.09
CA LEU A 115 -14.34 8.71 6.91
C LEU A 115 -13.87 7.32 7.40
N PHE A 116 -12.63 6.94 7.14
CA PHE A 116 -12.16 5.57 7.34
C PHE A 116 -11.11 5.39 8.44
N LEU A 117 -10.28 6.41 8.70
CA LEU A 117 -9.10 6.29 9.54
C LEU A 117 -9.16 7.16 10.81
N SER A 118 -10.30 7.82 11.09
CA SER A 118 -10.58 8.55 12.33
C SER A 118 -11.43 7.72 13.29
N SER A 119 -11.63 8.22 14.49
CA SER A 119 -12.51 7.59 15.48
C SER A 119 -14.01 7.89 15.27
N VAL A 120 -14.35 8.77 14.32
CA VAL A 120 -15.75 9.13 14.02
C VAL A 120 -16.49 7.95 13.41
N HIS A 121 -17.60 7.52 14.02
CA HIS A 121 -18.46 6.48 13.49
C HIS A 121 -19.29 7.00 12.31
N ASN A 122 -19.39 6.19 11.26
CA ASN A 122 -20.15 6.51 10.04
C ASN A 122 -20.59 5.23 9.31
N GLU A 123 -21.16 5.38 8.12
CA GLU A 123 -21.65 4.25 7.31
C GLU A 123 -20.56 3.24 6.92
N PHE A 124 -19.27 3.61 6.94
CA PHE A 124 -18.13 2.78 6.59
C PHE A 124 -17.50 2.06 7.79
N SER A 125 -18.02 2.26 8.99
CA SER A 125 -17.54 1.64 10.22
C SER A 125 -18.52 0.62 10.79
N ALA A 126 -17.97 -0.36 11.52
CA ALA A 126 -18.71 -1.33 12.32
C ALA A 126 -18.40 -1.09 13.80
N ASN A 127 -19.35 -1.40 14.67
CA ASN A 127 -19.16 -1.40 16.10
C ASN A 127 -18.88 -2.82 16.60
N TYR A 128 -17.87 -2.97 17.44
CA TYR A 128 -17.53 -4.22 18.10
C TYR A 128 -17.54 -4.06 19.60
N VAL A 129 -18.25 -4.93 20.30
CA VAL A 129 -18.29 -4.96 21.78
C VAL A 129 -17.33 -6.04 22.28
N ALA A 130 -16.32 -5.63 23.03
CA ALA A 130 -15.30 -6.54 23.55
C ALA A 130 -15.90 -7.60 24.48
N LYS A 131 -15.53 -8.86 24.24
CA LYS A 131 -16.02 -10.06 24.93
C LYS A 131 -14.95 -10.62 25.86
N SER A 132 -15.36 -11.52 26.76
CA SER A 132 -14.42 -12.24 27.61
C SER A 132 -13.42 -13.06 26.78
N GLY A 133 -12.12 -12.89 27.08
CA GLY A 133 -11.04 -13.56 26.38
C GLY A 133 -10.54 -12.84 25.12
N ASP A 134 -11.10 -11.66 24.79
CA ASP A 134 -10.58 -10.79 23.74
C ASP A 134 -9.27 -10.11 24.16
N SER A 135 -8.50 -9.73 23.15
CA SER A 135 -7.39 -8.79 23.25
C SER A 135 -7.35 -7.93 22.00
N PHE A 136 -6.65 -6.79 22.02
CA PHE A 136 -6.49 -5.94 20.84
C PHE A 136 -5.90 -6.73 19.67
N GLU A 137 -4.94 -7.64 19.90
CA GLU A 137 -4.33 -8.48 18.88
C GLU A 137 -5.35 -9.44 18.24
N LYS A 138 -6.21 -10.08 19.06
CA LYS A 138 -7.24 -11.00 18.56
C LYS A 138 -8.28 -10.26 17.74
N ILE A 139 -8.74 -9.11 18.21
CA ILE A 139 -9.73 -8.28 17.51
C ILE A 139 -9.15 -7.74 16.20
N ALA A 140 -7.95 -7.17 16.23
CA ALA A 140 -7.25 -6.69 15.04
C ALA A 140 -7.00 -7.82 14.04
N LYS A 141 -6.60 -9.01 14.51
CA LYS A 141 -6.44 -10.21 13.69
C LYS A 141 -7.75 -10.62 13.02
N HIS A 142 -8.85 -10.61 13.74
CA HIS A 142 -10.17 -10.95 13.21
C HIS A 142 -10.64 -9.94 12.16
N ALA A 143 -10.41 -8.65 12.41
CA ALA A 143 -10.74 -7.56 11.46
C ALA A 143 -9.76 -7.46 10.28
N GLY A 144 -8.64 -8.20 10.30
CA GLY A 144 -7.61 -8.15 9.25
C GLY A 144 -6.80 -6.87 9.24
N ILE A 145 -6.75 -6.11 10.34
CA ILE A 145 -6.03 -4.83 10.46
C ILE A 145 -4.86 -4.96 11.45
N SER A 146 -3.96 -3.98 11.44
CA SER A 146 -2.92 -3.86 12.46
C SER A 146 -3.52 -3.47 13.82
N VAL A 147 -2.80 -3.74 14.92
CA VAL A 147 -3.17 -3.23 16.24
C VAL A 147 -3.06 -1.71 16.29
N ASN A 148 -2.08 -1.12 15.59
CA ASN A 148 -1.92 0.32 15.51
C ASN A 148 -3.18 0.99 14.92
N LEU A 149 -3.68 0.49 13.78
CA LEU A 149 -4.92 1.01 13.23
C LEU A 149 -6.09 0.83 14.18
N LEU A 150 -6.22 -0.31 14.84
CA LEU A 150 -7.29 -0.54 15.82
C LEU A 150 -7.25 0.49 16.95
N THR A 151 -6.07 0.78 17.50
CA THR A 151 -5.92 1.79 18.56
C THR A 151 -6.20 3.19 18.05
N ASP A 152 -5.69 3.56 16.88
CA ASP A 152 -5.89 4.88 16.26
C ASP A 152 -7.38 5.15 15.97
N LEU A 153 -8.11 4.16 15.44
CA LEU A 153 -9.57 4.24 15.21
C LEU A 153 -10.40 4.44 16.48
N ASN A 154 -9.82 4.18 17.65
CA ASN A 154 -10.50 4.25 18.93
C ASN A 154 -9.93 5.31 19.88
N ASN A 155 -9.07 6.21 19.37
CA ASN A 155 -8.36 7.23 20.16
C ASN A 155 -7.64 6.63 21.38
N LEU A 156 -7.07 5.44 21.22
CA LEU A 156 -6.29 4.76 22.26
C LEU A 156 -4.80 4.95 22.01
N PRO A 157 -3.98 5.03 23.04
CA PRO A 157 -2.53 5.09 22.86
C PRO A 157 -2.01 3.80 22.19
N ARG A 158 -1.03 3.96 21.29
CA ARG A 158 -0.36 2.82 20.68
C ARG A 158 0.34 2.00 21.76
N GLY A 159 0.18 0.68 21.71
CA GLY A 159 0.67 -0.22 22.74
C GLY A 159 -0.27 -0.42 23.92
N GLU A 160 -1.50 0.13 23.89
CA GLU A 160 -2.54 -0.14 24.89
C GLU A 160 -2.82 -1.64 25.01
N LYS A 161 -2.87 -2.12 26.23
CA LYS A 161 -3.11 -3.55 26.55
C LYS A 161 -4.36 -3.78 27.38
N ASN A 162 -4.91 -2.71 27.99
CA ASN A 162 -6.03 -2.82 28.91
C ASN A 162 -7.37 -2.74 28.19
N LEU A 163 -7.79 -3.86 27.60
CA LEU A 163 -9.10 -3.99 27.00
C LEU A 163 -10.13 -4.31 28.08
N ARG A 164 -11.21 -3.53 28.17
CA ARG A 164 -12.28 -3.73 29.15
C ARG A 164 -13.40 -4.58 28.53
N LEU A 165 -13.92 -5.52 29.31
CA LEU A 165 -15.14 -6.26 28.93
C LEU A 165 -16.29 -5.27 28.67
N GLY A 166 -16.98 -5.44 27.55
CA GLY A 166 -18.06 -4.54 27.13
C GLY A 166 -17.59 -3.24 26.48
N GLN A 167 -16.29 -3.02 26.32
CA GLN A 167 -15.78 -1.84 25.63
C GLN A 167 -16.21 -1.84 24.18
N ASN A 168 -16.80 -0.71 23.75
CA ASN A 168 -17.14 -0.49 22.35
C ASN A 168 -15.90 -0.07 21.57
N LEU A 169 -15.68 -0.73 20.46
CA LEU A 169 -14.57 -0.44 19.54
C LEU A 169 -15.10 -0.20 18.12
N LYS A 170 -14.62 0.84 17.48
CA LYS A 170 -14.79 1.06 16.05
C LYS A 170 -13.89 0.12 15.26
N LEU A 171 -14.44 -0.55 14.28
CA LEU A 171 -13.73 -1.33 13.27
C LEU A 171 -14.08 -0.83 11.86
N PRO A 172 -13.21 -0.98 10.86
CA PRO A 172 -13.58 -0.73 9.48
C PRO A 172 -14.56 -1.82 8.99
N LYS A 173 -15.43 -1.47 8.04
CA LYS A 173 -16.22 -2.45 7.31
C LYS A 173 -15.38 -3.08 6.20
N GLY A 174 -15.10 -4.37 6.35
CA GLY A 174 -14.33 -5.15 5.40
C GLY A 174 -12.83 -5.19 5.69
N THR A 175 -12.20 -6.26 5.22
CA THR A 175 -10.76 -6.51 5.38
C THR A 175 -9.95 -5.66 4.42
N PRO A 176 -8.82 -5.09 4.86
CA PRO A 176 -7.89 -4.37 4.00
C PRO A 176 -7.32 -5.26 2.89
N ARG A 177 -7.22 -4.72 1.70
CA ARG A 177 -6.48 -5.31 0.57
C ARG A 177 -5.83 -4.23 -0.27
N MET A 178 -4.74 -4.58 -0.93
CA MET A 178 -4.06 -3.69 -1.87
C MET A 178 -4.32 -4.14 -3.31
N VAL A 179 -4.51 -3.17 -4.20
CA VAL A 179 -4.54 -3.39 -5.65
C VAL A 179 -3.49 -2.49 -6.29
N VAL A 180 -2.54 -3.09 -6.99
CA VAL A 180 -1.49 -2.37 -7.70
C VAL A 180 -1.80 -2.42 -9.19
N SER A 181 -1.89 -1.27 -9.84
CA SER A 181 -1.93 -1.13 -11.29
C SER A 181 -0.57 -0.65 -11.80
N LYS A 182 0.10 -1.49 -12.56
CA LYS A 182 1.40 -1.16 -13.15
C LYS A 182 1.27 -0.11 -14.26
N THR A 183 0.23 -0.23 -15.08
CA THR A 183 -0.06 0.71 -16.17
C THR A 183 -0.41 2.11 -15.64
N GLU A 184 -1.14 2.19 -14.53
CA GLU A 184 -1.55 3.46 -13.92
C GLU A 184 -0.54 3.98 -12.89
N PHE A 185 0.56 3.27 -12.65
CA PHE A 185 1.57 3.59 -11.62
C PHE A 185 0.95 3.93 -10.27
N CYS A 186 -0.05 3.17 -9.85
CA CYS A 186 -0.71 3.41 -8.57
C CYS A 186 -0.93 2.13 -7.76
N ALA A 187 -0.98 2.30 -6.43
CA ALA A 187 -1.37 1.29 -5.47
C ALA A 187 -2.58 1.80 -4.69
N SER A 188 -3.65 1.04 -4.67
CA SER A 188 -4.92 1.39 -4.04
C SER A 188 -5.18 0.50 -2.84
N LEU A 189 -5.49 1.10 -1.69
CA LEU A 189 -5.91 0.42 -0.47
C LEU A 189 -7.43 0.43 -0.40
N TYR A 190 -8.03 -0.72 -0.21
CA TYR A 190 -9.46 -0.89 -0.02
C TYR A 190 -9.77 -1.50 1.35
N PHE A 191 -10.89 -1.08 1.94
CA PHE A 191 -11.56 -1.81 3.03
C PHE A 191 -12.84 -2.42 2.45
N GLY A 192 -12.83 -3.77 2.30
CA GLY A 192 -13.89 -4.43 1.52
C GLY A 192 -13.93 -3.90 0.08
N GLY A 193 -15.05 -3.29 -0.31
CA GLY A 193 -15.23 -2.66 -1.63
C GLY A 193 -14.90 -1.17 -1.69
N ASN A 194 -14.57 -0.53 -0.57
CA ASN A 194 -14.41 0.91 -0.49
C ASN A 194 -12.94 1.31 -0.68
N LEU A 195 -12.64 2.20 -1.63
CA LEU A 195 -11.32 2.80 -1.80
C LEU A 195 -11.01 3.73 -0.63
N VAL A 196 -9.91 3.48 0.08
CA VAL A 196 -9.51 4.27 1.27
C VAL A 196 -8.33 5.17 0.97
N ARG A 197 -7.37 4.66 0.21
CA ARG A 197 -6.15 5.37 -0.19
C ARG A 197 -5.77 4.99 -1.61
N GLN A 198 -5.13 5.91 -2.29
CA GLN A 198 -4.41 5.61 -3.52
C GLN A 198 -3.08 6.33 -3.50
N TYR A 199 -2.03 5.64 -3.93
CA TYR A 199 -0.65 6.13 -3.90
C TYR A 199 -0.05 6.02 -5.29
N VAL A 200 0.74 7.01 -5.67
CA VAL A 200 1.58 6.93 -6.89
C VAL A 200 2.84 6.15 -6.54
N ILE A 201 3.21 5.21 -7.40
CA ILE A 201 4.27 4.24 -7.14
C ILE A 201 5.27 4.13 -8.29
N ALA A 202 6.42 3.50 -8.00
CA ALA A 202 7.27 2.92 -9.05
C ALA A 202 7.33 1.39 -8.89
N HIS A 203 7.60 0.70 -10.01
CA HIS A 203 7.70 -0.75 -10.04
C HIS A 203 8.92 -1.23 -10.85
N GLY A 204 9.04 -2.54 -11.09
CA GLY A 204 10.22 -3.15 -11.72
C GLY A 204 10.45 -2.71 -13.15
N LYS A 205 11.73 -2.41 -13.48
CA LYS A 205 12.21 -2.21 -14.86
C LYS A 205 11.82 -3.39 -15.73
N ASN A 206 11.62 -3.15 -17.02
CA ASN A 206 11.26 -4.19 -17.99
C ASN A 206 10.08 -5.04 -17.52
N ASN A 207 9.13 -4.40 -16.85
CA ASN A 207 7.92 -5.05 -16.34
C ASN A 207 8.18 -6.21 -15.35
N ASN A 208 9.33 -6.20 -14.64
CA ASN A 208 9.78 -7.31 -13.79
C ASN A 208 8.91 -7.56 -12.55
N THR A 209 8.08 -6.60 -12.11
CA THR A 209 7.08 -6.85 -11.05
C THR A 209 6.03 -7.83 -11.57
N PRO A 210 5.88 -9.02 -10.93
CA PRO A 210 4.93 -10.02 -11.41
C PRO A 210 3.49 -9.56 -11.22
N VAL A 211 2.60 -10.02 -12.10
CA VAL A 211 1.16 -9.87 -11.92
C VAL A 211 0.59 -11.09 -11.20
N GLY A 212 -0.49 -10.89 -10.46
CA GLY A 212 -1.18 -11.97 -9.76
C GLY A 212 -1.70 -11.57 -8.39
N LYS A 213 -2.36 -12.51 -7.72
CA LYS A 213 -2.85 -12.36 -6.35
C LYS A 213 -1.90 -13.07 -5.40
N VAL A 214 -1.49 -12.37 -4.39
CA VAL A 214 -0.56 -12.82 -3.35
C VAL A 214 -1.02 -12.29 -2.00
N ALA A 215 -0.34 -12.69 -0.91
CA ALA A 215 -0.61 -12.19 0.43
C ALA A 215 0.64 -11.53 1.02
N ILE A 216 0.43 -10.63 1.95
CA ILE A 216 1.52 -10.12 2.81
C ILE A 216 1.96 -11.26 3.73
N VAL A 217 3.27 -11.54 3.78
CA VAL A 217 3.84 -12.62 4.61
C VAL A 217 4.84 -12.13 5.64
N SER A 218 5.44 -10.96 5.44
CA SER A 218 6.42 -10.39 6.36
C SER A 218 6.33 -8.87 6.40
N MET A 219 6.65 -8.31 7.55
CA MET A 219 6.69 -6.86 7.75
C MET A 219 7.89 -6.51 8.64
N CYS A 220 8.67 -5.50 8.23
CA CYS A 220 9.86 -5.05 8.95
C CYS A 220 9.86 -3.52 9.09
N LEU A 221 10.10 -3.04 10.32
CA LEU A 221 10.08 -1.60 10.65
C LEU A 221 11.27 -0.84 10.05
N ASP A 222 12.42 -1.45 10.02
CA ASP A 222 13.65 -0.81 9.59
C ASP A 222 14.54 -1.87 8.89
N PRO A 223 14.32 -2.06 7.59
CA PRO A 223 15.05 -3.07 6.84
C PRO A 223 16.56 -2.77 6.79
N GLU A 224 16.98 -1.52 6.81
CA GLU A 224 18.41 -1.16 6.83
C GLU A 224 19.08 -1.63 8.12
N LYS A 225 18.43 -1.47 9.29
CA LYS A 225 18.97 -1.98 10.55
C LYS A 225 18.95 -3.49 10.62
N SER A 226 17.91 -4.11 10.09
CA SER A 226 17.79 -5.57 10.05
C SER A 226 18.85 -6.23 9.16
N ALA A 227 19.31 -5.53 8.14
CA ALA A 227 20.35 -6.00 7.22
C ALA A 227 21.77 -5.63 7.66
N ARG A 228 21.95 -4.82 8.71
CA ARG A 228 23.29 -4.51 9.25
C ARG A 228 23.96 -5.78 9.76
N GLY A 229 25.02 -6.20 9.08
CA GLY A 229 25.75 -7.45 9.34
C GLY A 229 25.51 -8.54 8.30
N THR A 230 24.65 -8.31 7.30
CA THR A 230 24.58 -9.10 6.09
C THR A 230 25.30 -8.36 4.95
N ASN A 231 25.93 -9.08 4.03
CA ASN A 231 26.53 -8.48 2.82
C ASN A 231 25.47 -8.12 1.76
N ASP A 232 24.22 -8.00 2.17
CA ASP A 232 23.10 -7.72 1.29
C ASP A 232 22.97 -6.21 1.06
N PRO A 233 22.96 -5.72 -0.18
CA PRO A 233 22.80 -4.30 -0.47
C PRO A 233 21.33 -3.88 -0.28
N VAL A 234 20.87 -3.79 0.98
CA VAL A 234 19.53 -3.31 1.35
C VAL A 234 19.43 -1.77 1.28
N THR A 235 20.43 -1.13 0.69
CA THR A 235 20.60 0.34 0.65
C THR A 235 19.47 1.09 -0.10
N GLU A 236 18.65 0.37 -0.87
CA GLU A 236 17.54 0.99 -1.61
C GLU A 236 16.21 0.95 -0.85
N MET A 237 16.10 0.14 0.23
CA MET A 237 14.86 -0.03 1.00
C MET A 237 14.89 0.85 2.24
N LYS A 238 14.03 1.85 2.31
CA LYS A 238 13.91 2.75 3.45
C LYS A 238 12.69 2.49 4.30
N LEU A 239 12.84 2.78 5.59
CA LEU A 239 11.83 2.89 6.65
C LEU A 239 10.98 1.64 6.89
N ARG A 240 10.38 1.05 5.87
CA ARG A 240 9.46 -0.08 6.01
C ARG A 240 9.65 -1.08 4.88
N TRP A 241 9.47 -2.33 5.23
CA TRP A 241 9.36 -3.43 4.27
C TRP A 241 8.06 -4.20 4.52
N ILE A 242 7.30 -4.45 3.45
CA ILE A 242 6.08 -5.27 3.44
C ILE A 242 6.29 -6.34 2.37
N GLY A 243 6.70 -7.53 2.81
CA GLY A 243 7.06 -8.65 1.93
C GLY A 243 5.85 -9.44 1.47
N LEU A 244 5.85 -9.81 0.20
CA LEU A 244 4.80 -10.56 -0.46
C LEU A 244 5.14 -12.04 -0.53
N SER A 245 4.12 -12.91 -0.54
CA SER A 245 4.27 -14.34 -0.78
C SER A 245 4.84 -14.61 -2.19
N ALA A 246 5.21 -15.85 -2.45
CA ALA A 246 5.65 -16.23 -3.79
C ALA A 246 4.53 -16.04 -4.83
N PHE A 247 4.91 -15.56 -6.00
CA PHE A 247 4.09 -15.55 -7.21
C PHE A 247 4.20 -16.89 -7.96
N PRO A 248 3.33 -17.15 -8.95
CA PRO A 248 3.45 -18.32 -9.81
C PRO A 248 4.87 -18.49 -10.37
N GLY A 249 5.36 -19.72 -10.44
CA GLY A 249 6.73 -20.03 -10.83
C GLY A 249 7.77 -19.79 -9.73
N ASP A 250 7.35 -19.79 -8.46
CA ASP A 250 8.19 -19.62 -7.26
C ASP A 250 8.98 -18.28 -7.21
N ARG A 251 8.48 -17.25 -7.90
CA ARG A 251 9.10 -15.91 -7.90
C ARG A 251 8.89 -15.23 -6.55
N LYS A 252 9.99 -14.96 -5.85
CA LYS A 252 10.03 -14.44 -4.46
C LYS A 252 10.82 -13.14 -4.36
N GLY A 253 10.77 -12.51 -3.16
CA GLY A 253 11.58 -11.33 -2.86
C GLY A 253 10.95 -10.02 -3.33
N PHE A 254 9.64 -10.01 -3.59
CA PHE A 254 8.88 -8.82 -3.94
C PHE A 254 8.18 -8.24 -2.71
N GLY A 255 8.01 -6.93 -2.70
CA GLY A 255 7.33 -6.25 -1.61
C GLY A 255 7.18 -4.76 -1.88
N PHE A 256 6.54 -4.08 -0.91
CA PHE A 256 6.49 -2.63 -0.86
C PHE A 256 7.58 -2.11 0.07
N HIS A 257 8.21 -1.00 -0.28
CA HIS A 257 9.18 -0.32 0.55
C HIS A 257 9.28 1.17 0.21
N GLY A 258 9.76 1.97 1.17
CA GLY A 258 10.16 3.36 0.94
C GLY A 258 11.41 3.47 0.06
N THR A 259 11.75 4.68 -0.36
CA THR A 259 12.90 4.89 -1.24
C THR A 259 13.68 6.15 -0.88
N GLN A 260 15.00 6.07 -0.99
CA GLN A 260 15.86 7.27 -0.95
C GLN A 260 15.85 8.06 -2.28
N TYR A 261 15.15 7.54 -3.30
CA TYR A 261 15.04 8.15 -4.62
C TYR A 261 13.58 8.50 -4.94
N PRO A 262 12.97 9.51 -4.28
CA PRO A 262 11.57 9.86 -4.48
C PRO A 262 11.26 10.27 -5.93
N ASP A 263 12.23 10.89 -6.62
CA ASP A 263 12.12 11.29 -8.03
C ASP A 263 12.04 10.08 -8.99
N SER A 264 12.25 8.86 -8.50
CA SER A 264 12.02 7.64 -9.27
C SER A 264 10.54 7.24 -9.35
N ILE A 265 9.66 7.95 -8.65
CA ILE A 265 8.22 7.76 -8.61
C ILE A 265 7.54 8.93 -9.36
N PRO A 266 6.66 8.66 -10.33
CA PRO A 266 6.31 7.33 -10.87
C PRO A 266 7.37 6.80 -11.85
N GLY A 267 7.42 5.46 -12.01
CA GLY A 267 8.32 4.90 -13.02
C GLY A 267 8.55 3.39 -12.93
N GLN A 268 9.24 2.88 -13.95
CA GLN A 268 9.75 1.52 -13.98
C GLN A 268 11.23 1.52 -13.59
N THR A 269 11.53 1.63 -12.30
CA THR A 269 12.86 1.99 -11.82
C THR A 269 13.48 0.98 -10.85
N SER A 270 12.68 0.04 -10.29
CA SER A 270 13.15 -0.96 -9.33
C SER A 270 13.62 -2.26 -10.00
N LYS A 271 14.17 -3.18 -9.20
CA LYS A 271 14.47 -4.56 -9.65
C LYS A 271 13.23 -5.47 -9.67
N GLY A 272 12.07 -4.97 -9.21
CA GLY A 272 10.81 -5.72 -9.17
C GLY A 272 9.91 -5.36 -8.00
N CYS A 273 10.43 -4.77 -6.94
CA CYS A 273 9.65 -4.31 -5.81
C CYS A 273 8.80 -3.08 -6.17
N ILE A 274 7.81 -2.81 -5.37
CA ILE A 274 6.95 -1.64 -5.46
C ILE A 274 7.55 -0.57 -4.56
N ARG A 275 8.06 0.52 -5.17
CA ARG A 275 8.57 1.68 -4.46
C ARG A 275 7.46 2.66 -4.16
N MET A 276 7.40 3.12 -2.93
CA MET A 276 6.47 4.14 -2.44
C MET A 276 7.25 5.32 -1.86
N ARG A 277 6.61 6.48 -1.76
CA ARG A 277 7.15 7.55 -0.92
C ARG A 277 7.25 7.05 0.52
N ASP A 278 8.17 7.60 1.30
CA ASP A 278 8.45 7.15 2.65
C ASP A 278 7.22 7.27 3.58
N GLU A 279 6.48 8.37 3.46
CA GLU A 279 5.22 8.60 4.18
C GLU A 279 4.13 7.60 3.82
N ASP A 280 4.02 7.25 2.54
CA ASP A 280 3.00 6.33 2.02
C ASP A 280 3.22 4.91 2.54
N VAL A 281 4.47 4.42 2.49
CA VAL A 281 4.78 3.07 2.99
C VAL A 281 4.63 2.97 4.51
N VAL A 282 4.89 4.05 5.24
CA VAL A 282 4.64 4.12 6.70
C VAL A 282 3.14 4.02 6.98
N GLU A 283 2.31 4.76 6.23
CA GLU A 283 0.86 4.71 6.41
C GLU A 283 0.31 3.31 6.16
N ILE A 284 0.65 2.67 5.03
CA ILE A 284 0.14 1.31 4.74
C ILE A 284 0.69 0.26 5.71
N TYR A 285 1.90 0.44 6.22
CA TYR A 285 2.48 -0.44 7.24
C TYR A 285 1.69 -0.38 8.55
N ASP A 286 1.22 0.79 8.94
CA ASP A 286 0.41 0.97 10.14
C ASP A 286 -1.03 0.45 9.98
N ILE A 287 -1.51 0.24 8.75
CA ILE A 287 -2.85 -0.27 8.44
C ILE A 287 -2.86 -1.79 8.24
N LEU A 288 -1.93 -2.28 7.43
CA LEU A 288 -1.89 -3.66 6.96
C LEU A 288 -1.28 -4.63 7.98
N ARG A 289 -1.44 -5.93 7.69
CA ARG A 289 -0.85 -7.02 8.46
C ARG A 289 -0.56 -8.23 7.58
N PRO A 290 0.27 -9.19 8.02
CA PRO A 290 0.38 -10.47 7.36
C PRO A 290 -0.98 -11.16 7.19
N GLY A 291 -1.22 -11.69 5.98
CA GLY A 291 -2.48 -12.30 5.54
C GLY A 291 -3.37 -11.40 4.69
N ASN A 292 -3.13 -10.06 4.64
CA ASN A 292 -3.89 -9.20 3.72
C ASN A 292 -3.55 -9.52 2.26
N GLU A 293 -4.58 -9.51 1.41
CA GLU A 293 -4.45 -9.75 -0.02
C GLU A 293 -3.80 -8.57 -0.73
N VAL A 294 -2.94 -8.89 -1.69
CA VAL A 294 -2.37 -7.94 -2.65
C VAL A 294 -2.61 -8.48 -4.06
N GLU A 295 -3.30 -7.72 -4.88
CA GLU A 295 -3.49 -8.02 -6.29
C GLU A 295 -2.63 -7.07 -7.13
N ILE A 296 -1.74 -7.61 -7.97
CA ILE A 296 -0.95 -6.83 -8.92
C ILE A 296 -1.49 -7.08 -10.32
N ARG A 297 -1.88 -6.01 -10.98
CA ARG A 297 -2.42 -5.99 -12.34
C ARG A 297 -1.41 -5.35 -13.30
N ALA A 298 -1.59 -5.66 -14.60
CA ALA A 298 -0.82 -5.04 -15.67
C ALA A 298 -1.00 -3.53 -15.71
#